data_504bab6b2d5ea2018321c663c9830d3d
#
_entry.id   504bab6b2d5ea2018321c663c9830d3d
#
_cell.length_a   1.000
_cell.length_b   1.000
_cell.length_c   1.000
_cell.angle_alpha   90.00
_cell.angle_beta   90.00
_cell.angle_gamma   90.00
#
_symmetry.space_group_name_H-M   'P 1'
#
loop_
_entity.id
_entity.type
_entity.pdbx_description
1 polymer ?
#
loop_
_entity_poly.entity_id
_entity_poly.type
_entity_poly.pdbx_seq_one_letter_code
_entity_poly.pdbx_strand_id
1 'polypeptide(L)'
;MLLETRISLGEVCELKNGYAFRSSSYCTDGKYKILTIANVQGNRYISTEDCKSISYLPNDLQEHQILRDNDILISMTGNVGRVSLCSKGHYLLNQRVGLLVPKIKEIEFIFQVLATEHFEQSMIACGQGAAQMNIGKGDIDGYMLPFSCKSDNMNHIAKMLQAYDNCFDTNARLLEALILQKQCLLQQMFI
;
A
#
# COMPACT_ATOMS: atom_id res chain seq x y z
N MET A 1 9.48 27.97 -2.37
CA MET A 1 8.87 26.77 -1.75
C MET A 1 8.52 25.82 -2.89
N LEU A 2 8.87 24.52 -2.82
CA LEU A 2 8.65 23.58 -3.93
C LEU A 2 7.19 23.15 -4.08
N LEU A 3 6.41 23.14 -2.97
CA LEU A 3 4.99 22.86 -2.94
C LEU A 3 4.23 24.12 -2.53
N GLU A 4 3.42 24.63 -3.43
CA GLU A 4 2.88 26.00 -3.36
C GLU A 4 1.40 26.03 -2.95
N THR A 5 0.70 24.90 -3.15
CA THR A 5 -0.75 24.78 -2.95
C THR A 5 -1.11 23.50 -2.20
N ARG A 6 -2.38 23.40 -1.85
CA ARG A 6 -2.98 22.14 -1.38
C ARG A 6 -4.15 21.79 -2.28
N ILE A 7 -4.33 20.49 -2.53
CA ILE A 7 -5.41 19.96 -3.36
C ILE A 7 -6.03 18.76 -2.63
N SER A 8 -7.30 18.50 -2.86
CA SER A 8 -7.94 17.31 -2.27
C SER A 8 -7.47 16.03 -2.98
N LEU A 9 -7.34 14.94 -2.23
CA LEU A 9 -6.90 13.66 -2.79
C LEU A 9 -7.89 13.18 -3.87
N GLY A 10 -9.19 13.41 -3.71
CA GLY A 10 -10.20 13.07 -4.70
C GLY A 10 -10.05 13.76 -6.05
N GLU A 11 -9.35 14.92 -6.11
CA GLU A 11 -9.05 15.59 -7.38
C GLU A 11 -7.93 14.88 -8.17
N VAL A 12 -6.95 14.29 -7.47
CA VAL A 12 -5.76 13.65 -8.09
C VAL A 12 -5.78 12.14 -8.09
N CYS A 13 -6.67 11.51 -7.30
CA CYS A 13 -6.85 10.07 -7.25
C CYS A 13 -8.32 9.69 -7.33
N GLU A 14 -8.59 8.47 -7.77
CA GLU A 14 -9.90 7.82 -7.69
C GLU A 14 -9.79 6.58 -6.80
N LEU A 15 -10.63 6.49 -5.75
CA LEU A 15 -10.74 5.30 -4.93
C LEU A 15 -11.62 4.27 -5.61
N LYS A 16 -11.10 3.05 -5.78
CA LYS A 16 -11.82 1.85 -6.24
C LYS A 16 -11.91 0.82 -5.11
N ASN A 17 -13.07 0.20 -4.96
CA ASN A 17 -13.32 -0.79 -3.93
C ASN A 17 -12.96 -2.21 -4.39
N GLY A 18 -12.52 -3.04 -3.43
CA GLY A 18 -12.23 -4.43 -3.67
C GLY A 18 -13.47 -5.34 -3.69
N TYR A 19 -13.24 -6.60 -3.99
CA TYR A 19 -14.25 -7.65 -4.11
C TYR A 19 -14.49 -8.39 -2.79
N ALA A 20 -15.72 -8.77 -2.51
CA ALA A 20 -16.11 -9.54 -1.33
C ALA A 20 -15.94 -11.05 -1.59
N PHE A 21 -14.71 -11.56 -1.42
CA PHE A 21 -14.43 -12.99 -1.61
C PHE A 21 -15.12 -13.84 -0.54
N ARG A 22 -15.73 -14.94 -0.96
CA ARG A 22 -16.35 -15.92 -0.06
C ARG A 22 -15.26 -16.84 0.50
N SER A 23 -15.27 -17.08 1.80
CA SER A 23 -14.31 -17.97 2.45
C SER A 23 -14.33 -19.41 1.92
N SER A 24 -15.46 -19.86 1.40
CA SER A 24 -15.61 -21.18 0.76
C SER A 24 -14.84 -21.34 -0.55
N SER A 25 -14.38 -20.24 -1.16
CA SER A 25 -13.57 -20.27 -2.40
C SER A 25 -12.06 -20.32 -2.13
N TYR A 26 -11.63 -20.20 -0.87
CA TYR A 26 -10.22 -20.19 -0.51
C TYR A 26 -9.59 -21.59 -0.62
N CYS A 27 -8.37 -21.64 -1.09
CA CYS A 27 -7.56 -22.84 -1.22
C CYS A 27 -6.10 -22.59 -0.80
N THR A 28 -5.33 -23.65 -0.58
CA THR A 28 -3.97 -23.55 -0.02
C THR A 28 -2.97 -23.03 -1.05
N ASP A 29 -3.04 -23.47 -2.31
CA ASP A 29 -2.08 -23.16 -3.38
C ASP A 29 -2.76 -22.59 -4.63
N GLY A 30 -3.64 -21.61 -4.43
CA GLY A 30 -4.33 -20.95 -5.52
C GLY A 30 -3.41 -20.06 -6.34
N LYS A 31 -3.70 -19.97 -7.64
CA LYS A 31 -2.97 -19.12 -8.59
C LYS A 31 -3.03 -17.64 -8.22
N TYR A 32 -4.14 -17.19 -7.65
CA TYR A 32 -4.40 -15.78 -7.34
C TYR A 32 -4.40 -15.58 -5.82
N LYS A 33 -3.59 -14.64 -5.33
CA LYS A 33 -3.52 -14.26 -3.92
C LYS A 33 -4.42 -13.07 -3.64
N ILE A 34 -5.20 -13.15 -2.56
CA ILE A 34 -6.12 -12.08 -2.14
C ILE A 34 -5.40 -11.20 -1.13
N LEU A 35 -5.26 -9.91 -1.45
CA LEU A 35 -4.69 -8.92 -0.55
C LEU A 35 -5.77 -8.38 0.38
N THR A 36 -5.53 -8.54 1.66
CA THR A 36 -6.37 -8.06 2.76
C THR A 36 -5.69 -6.90 3.50
N ILE A 37 -6.36 -6.34 4.49
CA ILE A 37 -5.77 -5.30 5.35
C ILE A 37 -4.49 -5.75 6.07
N ALA A 38 -4.32 -7.06 6.33
CA ALA A 38 -3.11 -7.59 6.95
C ALA A 38 -1.88 -7.50 6.03
N ASN A 39 -2.09 -7.40 4.73
CA ASN A 39 -1.04 -7.30 3.73
C ASN A 39 -0.61 -5.84 3.45
N VAL A 40 -1.45 -4.85 3.79
CA VAL A 40 -1.18 -3.41 3.64
C VAL A 40 -0.73 -2.87 4.99
N GLN A 41 0.57 -2.95 5.26
CA GLN A 41 1.14 -2.69 6.59
C GLN A 41 1.75 -1.29 6.74
N GLY A 42 1.76 -0.47 5.68
CA GLY A 42 2.42 0.85 5.66
C GLY A 42 3.90 0.78 5.27
N ASN A 43 4.43 -0.40 4.95
CA ASN A 43 5.73 -0.54 4.29
C ASN A 43 5.60 -0.15 2.81
N ARG A 44 6.73 0.16 2.14
CA ARG A 44 6.70 0.53 0.73
C ARG A 44 5.96 -0.49 -0.13
N TYR A 45 6.22 -1.77 0.06
CA TYR A 45 5.51 -2.85 -0.63
C TYR A 45 4.64 -3.66 0.32
N ILE A 46 3.59 -4.26 -0.24
CA ILE A 46 2.71 -5.19 0.48
C ILE A 46 3.50 -6.36 1.08
N SER A 47 3.05 -6.85 2.24
CA SER A 47 3.46 -8.18 2.72
C SER A 47 2.69 -9.26 1.97
N THR A 48 3.39 -10.30 1.52
CA THR A 48 2.78 -11.45 0.83
C THR A 48 2.65 -12.66 1.74
N GLU A 49 3.01 -12.52 3.01
CA GLU A 49 2.84 -13.55 4.02
C GLU A 49 1.35 -13.77 4.33
N ASP A 50 0.98 -15.00 4.59
CA ASP A 50 -0.37 -15.41 4.99
C ASP A 50 -1.51 -14.97 4.03
N CYS A 51 -1.19 -14.70 2.75
CA CYS A 51 -2.21 -14.39 1.76
C CYS A 51 -3.14 -15.59 1.56
N LYS A 52 -4.46 -15.34 1.65
CA LYS A 52 -5.45 -16.30 1.15
C LYS A 52 -5.35 -16.38 -0.37
N SER A 53 -5.65 -17.53 -0.94
CA SER A 53 -5.58 -17.74 -2.39
C SER A 53 -6.83 -18.42 -2.94
N ILE A 54 -7.05 -18.22 -4.25
CA ILE A 54 -8.11 -18.89 -5.02
C ILE A 54 -7.54 -19.40 -6.35
N SER A 55 -8.12 -20.49 -6.87
CA SER A 55 -7.69 -21.09 -8.14
C SER A 55 -8.34 -20.44 -9.36
N TYR A 56 -9.57 -19.95 -9.22
CA TYR A 56 -10.37 -19.39 -10.31
C TYR A 56 -10.90 -18.00 -9.95
N LEU A 57 -10.93 -17.12 -10.95
CA LEU A 57 -11.51 -15.79 -10.78
C LEU A 57 -13.03 -15.85 -10.73
N PRO A 58 -13.70 -15.09 -9.83
CA PRO A 58 -15.14 -14.90 -9.90
C PRO A 58 -15.58 -14.30 -11.25
N ASN A 59 -16.74 -14.72 -11.77
CA ASN A 59 -17.24 -14.24 -13.07
C ASN A 59 -17.66 -12.75 -13.05
N ASP A 60 -17.96 -12.21 -11.89
CA ASP A 60 -18.37 -10.84 -11.65
C ASP A 60 -17.24 -9.93 -11.15
N LEU A 61 -15.99 -10.44 -11.17
CA LEU A 61 -14.81 -9.67 -10.81
C LEU A 61 -14.57 -8.54 -11.82
N GLN A 62 -14.38 -7.32 -11.32
CA GLN A 62 -14.12 -6.15 -12.15
C GLN A 62 -12.61 -6.03 -12.44
N GLU A 63 -12.25 -5.43 -13.57
CA GLU A 63 -10.86 -5.32 -14.02
C GLU A 63 -9.94 -4.67 -12.98
N HIS A 64 -10.39 -3.60 -12.31
CA HIS A 64 -9.61 -2.89 -11.30
C HIS A 64 -9.38 -3.71 -10.02
N GLN A 65 -10.08 -4.83 -9.84
CA GLN A 65 -9.90 -5.73 -8.70
C GLN A 65 -8.78 -6.75 -8.92
N ILE A 66 -8.24 -6.81 -10.16
CA ILE A 66 -7.02 -7.53 -10.50
C ILE A 66 -5.87 -6.52 -10.45
N LEU A 67 -5.03 -6.65 -9.44
CA LEU A 67 -3.99 -5.67 -9.13
C LEU A 67 -2.80 -5.78 -10.08
N ARG A 68 -2.19 -4.63 -10.34
CA ARG A 68 -0.99 -4.46 -11.17
C ARG A 68 0.20 -4.04 -10.29
N ASP A 69 1.38 -4.22 -10.83
CA ASP A 69 2.61 -3.74 -10.18
C ASP A 69 2.56 -2.21 -9.97
N ASN A 70 2.96 -1.78 -8.77
CA ASN A 70 2.92 -0.39 -8.30
C ASN A 70 1.52 0.24 -8.12
N ASP A 71 0.45 -0.55 -8.12
CA ASP A 71 -0.86 -0.07 -7.66
C ASP A 71 -0.78 0.39 -6.20
N ILE A 72 -1.35 1.58 -5.91
CA ILE A 72 -1.37 2.14 -4.55
C ILE A 72 -2.57 1.58 -3.79
N LEU A 73 -2.30 0.85 -2.71
CA LEU A 73 -3.31 0.22 -1.88
C LEU A 73 -3.42 0.94 -0.53
N ILE A 74 -4.66 1.06 -0.03
CA ILE A 74 -4.96 1.66 1.27
C ILE A 74 -5.82 0.73 2.12
N SER A 75 -5.48 0.56 3.38
CA SER A 75 -6.30 -0.16 4.35
C SER A 75 -7.47 0.71 4.81
N MET A 76 -8.70 0.22 4.66
CA MET A 76 -9.93 0.97 4.95
C MET A 76 -10.62 0.56 6.24
N THR A 77 -10.17 -0.52 6.88
CA THR A 77 -10.78 -1.06 8.12
C THR A 77 -9.69 -1.57 9.06
N GLY A 78 -9.90 -1.45 10.36
CA GLY A 78 -8.93 -1.87 11.38
C GLY A 78 -7.77 -0.88 11.49
N ASN A 79 -6.61 -1.20 10.96
CA ASN A 79 -5.47 -0.26 10.87
C ASN A 79 -5.65 0.65 9.64
N VAL A 80 -6.59 1.58 9.74
CA VAL A 80 -6.96 2.46 8.63
C VAL A 80 -5.85 3.42 8.23
N GLY A 81 -5.81 3.78 6.94
CA GLY A 81 -4.90 4.80 6.41
C GLY A 81 -3.50 4.30 6.08
N ARG A 82 -3.17 3.04 6.33
CA ARG A 82 -1.89 2.47 5.89
C ARG A 82 -1.88 2.29 4.40
N VAL A 83 -0.77 2.68 3.77
CA VAL A 83 -0.61 2.65 2.31
C VAL A 83 0.60 1.81 1.94
N SER A 84 0.47 0.99 0.91
CA SER A 84 1.58 0.20 0.34
C SER A 84 1.42 0.07 -1.17
N LEU A 85 2.52 -0.13 -1.89
CA LEU A 85 2.51 -0.45 -3.31
C LEU A 85 2.32 -1.96 -3.51
N CYS A 86 1.54 -2.32 -4.51
CA CYS A 86 1.44 -3.70 -4.98
C CYS A 86 2.78 -4.12 -5.61
N SER A 87 3.29 -5.29 -5.25
CA SER A 87 4.46 -5.90 -5.90
C SER A 87 4.05 -6.75 -7.10
N LYS A 88 5.02 -7.21 -7.88
CA LYS A 88 4.77 -8.13 -9.00
C LYS A 88 4.15 -9.44 -8.52
N GLY A 89 3.04 -9.84 -9.15
CA GLY A 89 2.35 -11.08 -8.82
C GLY A 89 0.92 -11.12 -9.36
N HIS A 90 0.19 -12.16 -8.99
CA HIS A 90 -1.22 -12.33 -9.32
C HIS A 90 -2.08 -12.03 -8.08
N TYR A 91 -2.33 -10.76 -7.84
CA TYR A 91 -3.03 -10.28 -6.64
C TYR A 91 -4.43 -9.77 -6.96
N LEU A 92 -5.34 -9.98 -6.02
CA LEU A 92 -6.73 -9.56 -6.09
C LEU A 92 -7.06 -8.65 -4.90
N LEU A 93 -7.81 -7.61 -5.16
CA LEU A 93 -8.20 -6.59 -4.19
C LEU A 93 -9.39 -7.05 -3.34
N ASN A 94 -9.21 -7.18 -2.02
CA ASN A 94 -10.29 -7.50 -1.09
C ASN A 94 -11.12 -6.26 -0.72
N GLN A 95 -12.41 -6.44 -0.39
CA GLN A 95 -13.39 -5.37 -0.10
C GLN A 95 -12.99 -4.36 1.00
N ARG A 96 -12.04 -4.71 1.89
CA ARG A 96 -11.57 -3.85 2.98
C ARG A 96 -10.28 -3.10 2.65
N VAL A 97 -9.79 -3.29 1.45
CA VAL A 97 -8.64 -2.58 0.88
C VAL A 97 -9.13 -1.75 -0.30
N GLY A 98 -8.72 -0.51 -0.34
CA GLY A 98 -8.99 0.38 -1.47
C GLY A 98 -7.80 0.39 -2.44
N LEU A 99 -8.09 0.53 -3.73
CA LEU A 99 -7.12 0.87 -4.76
C LEU A 99 -7.24 2.35 -5.07
N LEU A 100 -6.15 3.09 -4.88
CA LEU A 100 -6.07 4.51 -5.25
C LEU A 100 -5.48 4.59 -6.67
N VAL A 101 -6.30 4.98 -7.62
CA VAL A 101 -5.91 5.16 -9.03
C VAL A 101 -5.53 6.62 -9.25
N PRO A 102 -4.24 6.96 -9.43
CA PRO A 102 -3.83 8.33 -9.71
C PRO A 102 -4.39 8.82 -11.04
N LYS A 103 -4.87 10.06 -11.06
CA LYS A 103 -5.34 10.79 -12.27
C LYS A 103 -4.21 11.62 -12.90
N ILE A 104 -3.05 11.69 -12.22
CA ILE A 104 -1.86 12.41 -12.63
C ILE A 104 -0.71 11.44 -12.87
N LYS A 105 0.36 11.90 -13.52
CA LYS A 105 1.52 11.04 -13.88
C LYS A 105 2.50 10.83 -12.72
N GLU A 106 2.43 11.68 -11.71
CA GLU A 106 3.35 11.72 -10.57
C GLU A 106 2.96 10.69 -9.49
N ILE A 107 2.85 9.42 -9.88
CA ILE A 107 2.39 8.30 -9.03
C ILE A 107 3.26 8.17 -7.78
N GLU A 108 4.58 8.20 -7.94
CA GLU A 108 5.52 8.09 -6.82
C GLU A 108 5.35 9.25 -5.82
N PHE A 109 5.10 10.48 -6.31
CA PHE A 109 4.83 11.61 -5.42
C PHE A 109 3.57 11.39 -4.58
N ILE A 110 2.49 10.93 -5.21
CA ILE A 110 1.25 10.59 -4.48
C ILE A 110 1.52 9.54 -3.43
N PHE A 111 2.20 8.45 -3.79
CA PHE A 111 2.56 7.40 -2.84
C PHE A 111 3.35 7.95 -1.65
N GLN A 112 4.39 8.73 -1.89
CA GLN A 112 5.24 9.31 -0.84
C GLN A 112 4.47 10.21 0.12
N VAL A 113 3.52 11.01 -0.37
CA VAL A 113 2.65 11.84 0.48
C VAL A 113 1.73 10.98 1.33
N LEU A 114 1.16 9.92 0.76
CA LEU A 114 0.23 9.04 1.46
C LEU A 114 0.92 8.04 2.40
N ALA A 115 2.19 7.72 2.18
CA ALA A 115 2.98 6.86 3.05
C ALA A 115 3.49 7.57 4.32
N THR A 116 3.01 8.79 4.61
CA THR A 116 3.41 9.55 5.79
C THR A 116 2.57 9.20 7.01
N GLU A 117 3.17 9.28 8.18
CA GLU A 117 2.45 9.18 9.47
C GLU A 117 1.32 10.23 9.57
N HIS A 118 1.53 11.42 9.00
CA HIS A 118 0.52 12.47 9.00
C HIS A 118 -0.75 12.05 8.28
N PHE A 119 -0.63 11.37 7.14
CA PHE A 119 -1.79 10.82 6.42
C PHE A 119 -2.49 9.72 7.23
N GLU A 120 -1.74 8.75 7.77
CA GLU A 120 -2.29 7.67 8.60
C GLU A 120 -3.05 8.23 9.80
N GLN A 121 -2.47 9.19 10.53
CA GLN A 121 -3.13 9.84 11.68
C GLN A 121 -4.39 10.62 11.27
N SER A 122 -4.38 11.27 10.11
CA SER A 122 -5.55 11.96 9.58
C SER A 122 -6.70 10.97 9.29
N MET A 123 -6.40 9.81 8.72
CA MET A 123 -7.38 8.76 8.47
C MET A 123 -7.89 8.13 9.76
N ILE A 124 -7.02 7.91 10.74
CA ILE A 124 -7.40 7.45 12.07
C ILE A 124 -8.37 8.43 12.74
N ALA A 125 -8.11 9.73 12.63
CA ALA A 125 -8.98 10.76 13.18
C ALA A 125 -10.39 10.75 12.54
N CYS A 126 -10.50 10.49 11.23
CA CYS A 126 -11.78 10.33 10.53
C CYS A 126 -12.55 9.08 11.01
N GLY A 127 -11.85 7.99 11.30
CA GLY A 127 -12.46 6.72 11.74
C GLY A 127 -12.86 6.66 13.21
N GLN A 128 -12.56 7.69 14.01
CA GLN A 128 -12.87 7.73 15.45
C GLN A 128 -14.39 7.87 15.67
N GLY A 129 -14.90 7.05 16.59
CA GLY A 129 -16.32 7.08 17.01
C GLY A 129 -17.14 5.88 16.54
N ALA A 130 -16.62 5.01 15.70
CA ALA A 130 -17.24 3.74 15.33
C ALA A 130 -16.74 2.58 16.23
N ALA A 131 -17.59 1.57 16.43
CA ALA A 131 -17.22 0.35 17.17
C ALA A 131 -16.05 -0.42 16.53
N GLN A 132 -15.86 -0.26 15.23
CA GLN A 132 -14.69 -0.72 14.47
C GLN A 132 -14.22 0.43 13.59
N MET A 133 -12.92 0.74 13.62
CA MET A 133 -12.35 1.77 12.76
C MET A 133 -12.60 1.43 11.30
N ASN A 134 -13.25 2.36 10.59
CA ASN A 134 -13.56 2.25 9.18
C ASN A 134 -13.57 3.63 8.54
N ILE A 135 -12.94 3.77 7.39
CA ILE A 135 -12.92 5.00 6.61
C ILE A 135 -13.61 4.78 5.26
N GLY A 136 -14.32 5.78 4.81
CA GLY A 136 -15.04 5.75 3.55
C GLY A 136 -14.37 6.60 2.47
N LYS A 137 -14.98 6.58 1.29
CA LYS A 137 -14.52 7.37 0.13
C LYS A 137 -14.43 8.86 0.47
N GLY A 138 -15.41 9.41 1.19
CA GLY A 138 -15.44 10.84 1.54
C GLY A 138 -14.26 11.27 2.41
N ASP A 139 -13.86 10.42 3.37
CA ASP A 139 -12.73 10.69 4.26
C ASP A 139 -11.41 10.73 3.48
N ILE A 140 -11.25 9.78 2.55
CA ILE A 140 -10.06 9.67 1.70
C ILE A 140 -10.01 10.81 0.68
N ASP A 141 -11.10 11.05 -0.04
CA ASP A 141 -11.18 12.10 -1.06
C ASP A 141 -10.97 13.51 -0.46
N GLY A 142 -11.43 13.71 0.78
CA GLY A 142 -11.33 15.00 1.49
C GLY A 142 -9.94 15.33 2.05
N TYR A 143 -8.99 14.40 2.04
CA TYR A 143 -7.64 14.67 2.53
C TYR A 143 -6.93 15.72 1.67
N MET A 144 -6.40 16.77 2.32
CA MET A 144 -5.70 17.88 1.65
C MET A 144 -4.20 17.60 1.61
N LEU A 145 -3.69 17.26 0.43
CA LEU A 145 -2.27 17.00 0.23
C LEU A 145 -1.52 18.25 -0.31
N PRO A 146 -0.22 18.38 0.03
CA PRO A 146 0.63 19.40 -0.57
C PRO A 146 0.81 19.13 -2.06
N PHE A 147 0.76 20.17 -2.88
CA PHE A 147 0.78 20.04 -4.33
C PHE A 147 1.59 21.16 -4.99
N SER A 148 2.11 20.90 -6.18
CA SER A 148 2.72 21.91 -7.04
C SER A 148 2.12 21.84 -8.44
N CYS A 149 1.84 23.00 -9.03
CA CYS A 149 1.43 23.08 -10.43
C CYS A 149 2.57 22.72 -11.40
N LYS A 150 3.81 22.63 -10.90
CA LYS A 150 4.99 22.23 -11.66
C LYS A 150 5.29 20.75 -11.42
N SER A 151 5.03 19.91 -12.41
CA SER A 151 5.33 18.47 -12.39
C SER A 151 6.78 18.15 -12.00
N ASP A 152 7.73 18.97 -12.46
CA ASP A 152 9.15 18.77 -12.14
C ASP A 152 9.45 18.88 -10.64
N ASN A 153 8.78 19.75 -9.91
CA ASN A 153 8.94 19.88 -8.46
C ASN A 153 8.50 18.61 -7.74
N MET A 154 7.32 18.07 -8.10
CA MET A 154 6.79 16.83 -7.52
C MET A 154 7.69 15.64 -7.85
N ASN A 155 8.12 15.52 -9.10
CA ASN A 155 9.03 14.47 -9.54
C ASN A 155 10.39 14.54 -8.83
N HIS A 156 10.91 15.74 -8.59
CA HIS A 156 12.18 15.92 -7.89
C HIS A 156 12.09 15.46 -6.43
N ILE A 157 11.03 15.86 -5.73
CA ILE A 157 10.76 15.43 -4.36
C ILE A 157 10.57 13.91 -4.30
N ALA A 158 9.76 13.35 -5.20
CA ALA A 158 9.49 11.92 -5.25
C ALA A 158 10.76 11.08 -5.45
N LYS A 159 11.63 11.47 -6.40
CA LYS A 159 12.90 10.78 -6.65
C LYS A 159 13.85 10.85 -5.46
N MET A 160 13.90 12.01 -4.78
CA MET A 160 14.73 12.15 -3.59
C MET A 160 14.25 11.22 -2.47
N LEU A 161 12.95 11.22 -2.17
CA LEU A 161 12.37 10.35 -1.13
C LEU A 161 12.51 8.87 -1.48
N GLN A 162 12.26 8.49 -2.73
CA GLN A 162 12.47 7.13 -3.22
C GLN A 162 13.93 6.66 -3.07
N ALA A 163 14.90 7.55 -3.27
CA ALA A 163 16.31 7.22 -3.07
C ALA A 163 16.61 6.91 -1.59
N TYR A 164 15.99 7.63 -0.65
CA TYR A 164 16.08 7.33 0.78
C TYR A 164 15.42 5.98 1.11
N ASP A 165 14.21 5.70 0.61
CA ASP A 165 13.54 4.41 0.81
C ASP A 165 14.42 3.25 0.33
N ASN A 166 14.99 3.36 -0.87
CA ASN A 166 15.89 2.35 -1.42
C ASN A 166 17.15 2.14 -0.57
N CYS A 167 17.67 3.22 0.02
CA CYS A 167 18.81 3.16 0.94
C CYS A 167 18.42 2.41 2.23
N PHE A 168 17.27 2.70 2.81
CA PHE A 168 16.75 2.00 4.00
C PHE A 168 16.54 0.51 3.72
N ASP A 169 15.87 0.16 2.62
CA ASP A 169 15.60 -1.22 2.24
C ASP A 169 16.91 -2.01 2.01
N THR A 170 17.91 -1.38 1.38
CA THR A 170 19.20 -2.00 1.13
C THR A 170 19.94 -2.28 2.44
N ASN A 171 19.94 -1.31 3.37
CA ASN A 171 20.57 -1.47 4.67
C ASN A 171 19.86 -2.52 5.54
N ALA A 172 18.52 -2.57 5.50
CA ALA A 172 17.75 -3.60 6.22
C ALA A 172 18.11 -5.01 5.74
N ARG A 173 18.13 -5.23 4.42
CA ARG A 173 18.53 -6.52 3.83
C ARG A 173 19.98 -6.89 4.15
N LEU A 174 20.89 -5.92 4.16
CA LEU A 174 22.28 -6.15 4.54
C LEU A 174 22.39 -6.57 6.00
N LEU A 175 21.65 -5.92 6.89
CA LEU A 175 21.62 -6.27 8.31
C LEU A 175 21.11 -7.71 8.52
N GLU A 176 20.02 -8.09 7.87
CA GLU A 176 19.48 -9.46 7.91
C GLU A 176 20.51 -10.49 7.44
N ALA A 177 21.18 -10.22 6.31
CA ALA A 177 22.21 -11.09 5.77
C ALA A 177 23.41 -11.26 6.75
N LEU A 178 23.83 -10.15 7.38
CA LEU A 178 24.92 -10.18 8.37
C LEU A 178 24.55 -10.95 9.65
N ILE A 179 23.29 -10.81 10.10
CA ILE A 179 22.76 -11.59 11.24
C ILE A 179 22.78 -13.09 10.91
N LEU A 180 22.30 -13.47 9.73
CA LEU A 180 22.30 -14.86 9.27
C LEU A 180 23.73 -15.39 9.16
N GLN A 181 24.65 -14.64 8.58
CA GLN A 181 26.05 -15.01 8.48
C GLN A 181 26.70 -15.24 9.87
N LYS A 182 26.43 -14.33 10.82
CA LYS A 182 26.87 -14.49 12.21
C LYS A 182 26.35 -15.79 12.82
N GLN A 183 25.08 -16.11 12.64
CA GLN A 183 24.47 -17.35 13.15
C GLN A 183 25.14 -18.60 12.55
N CYS A 184 25.37 -18.62 11.23
CA CYS A 184 26.06 -19.72 10.56
C CYS A 184 27.49 -19.91 11.09
N LEU A 185 28.26 -18.83 11.28
CA LEU A 185 29.62 -18.90 11.82
C LEU A 185 29.63 -19.43 13.26
N LEU A 186 28.70 -18.97 14.11
CA LEU A 186 28.58 -19.48 15.48
C LEU A 186 28.26 -21.00 15.49
N GLN A 187 27.37 -21.46 14.61
CA GLN A 187 27.08 -22.90 14.48
C GLN A 187 28.31 -23.71 14.05
N GLN A 188 29.14 -23.18 13.14
CA GLN A 188 30.35 -23.84 12.68
C GLN A 188 31.48 -23.88 13.73
N MET A 189 31.48 -22.91 14.64
CA MET A 189 32.53 -22.82 15.68
C MET A 189 32.25 -23.63 16.95
N PHE A 190 30.98 -23.94 17.20
CA PHE A 190 30.55 -24.60 18.47
C PHE A 190 29.84 -25.97 18.26
N ILE A 191 30.11 -26.61 17.13
CA ILE A 191 29.73 -28.02 16.88
C ILE A 191 30.83 -28.97 17.40
#